data_d77bb4b4aef2b401fd106ccfa5b39986
#
_entry.id   d77bb4b4aef2b401fd106ccfa5b39986
#
_cell.length_a   1.000
_cell.length_b   1.000
_cell.length_c   1.000
_cell.angle_alpha   90.00
_cell.angle_beta   90.00
_cell.angle_gamma   90.00
#
_symmetry.space_group_name_H-M   'P 1'
#
loop_
_entity.id
_entity.type
_entity.pdbx_description
1 polymer ?
#
loop_
_entity_poly.entity_id
_entity_poly.type
_entity_poly.pdbx_seq_one_letter_code
_entity_poly.pdbx_strand_id
1 'polypeptide(L)'
;MIYLDHNSTTPVHPKVLAAMLPYFSDHWGNPSSTYRFGAKLKGVLEAARAQVAELINASPREIIFTSCGTESKNATRTAASVL
;
A
#
# COMPACT_ATOMS: atom_id res chain seq x y z
N MET A 1 -18.09 -17.20 -17.91
CA MET A 1 -17.14 -16.20 -18.47
C MET A 1 -15.72 -16.56 -18.09
N ILE A 2 -14.83 -16.53 -19.04
CA ILE A 2 -13.39 -16.69 -18.76
C ILE A 2 -12.75 -15.32 -18.77
N TYR A 3 -12.17 -14.92 -17.63
CA TYR A 3 -11.53 -13.61 -17.49
C TYR A 3 -10.00 -13.77 -17.52
N LEU A 4 -9.34 -13.17 -18.50
CA LEU A 4 -7.91 -13.32 -18.71
C LEU A 4 -7.14 -11.99 -18.55
N ASP A 5 -7.77 -10.97 -17.96
CA ASP A 5 -7.18 -9.65 -17.82
C ASP A 5 -6.97 -9.24 -16.35
N HIS A 6 -6.56 -10.17 -15.53
CA HIS A 6 -6.31 -9.91 -14.11
C HIS A 6 -5.19 -8.89 -13.88
N ASN A 7 -4.38 -8.63 -14.89
CA ASN A 7 -3.37 -7.57 -14.81
C ASN A 7 -4.01 -6.18 -14.80
N SER A 8 -5.20 -6.04 -15.38
CA SER A 8 -5.96 -4.78 -15.37
C SER A 8 -6.72 -4.64 -14.05
N THR A 9 -7.47 -5.65 -13.68
CA THR A 9 -8.27 -5.66 -12.45
C THR A 9 -8.55 -7.09 -12.03
N THR A 10 -8.72 -7.29 -10.73
CA THR A 10 -9.04 -8.60 -10.18
C THR A 10 -9.80 -8.43 -8.86
N PRO A 11 -10.63 -9.42 -8.48
CA PRO A 11 -11.29 -9.36 -7.18
C PRO A 11 -10.28 -9.36 -6.03
N VAL A 12 -10.62 -8.66 -4.95
CA VAL A 12 -9.81 -8.70 -3.74
C VAL A 12 -9.95 -10.06 -3.09
N HIS A 13 -8.84 -10.69 -2.73
CA HIS A 13 -8.86 -11.96 -2.02
C HIS A 13 -9.65 -11.82 -0.71
N PRO A 14 -10.52 -12.79 -0.35
CA PRO A 14 -11.36 -12.67 0.84
C PRO A 14 -10.61 -12.39 2.14
N LYS A 15 -9.43 -12.98 2.33
CA LYS A 15 -8.60 -12.72 3.51
C LYS A 15 -8.05 -11.30 3.52
N VAL A 16 -7.73 -10.76 2.36
CA VAL A 16 -7.25 -9.38 2.22
C VAL A 16 -8.38 -8.42 2.52
N LEU A 17 -9.57 -8.67 1.96
CA LEU A 17 -10.74 -7.85 2.22
C LEU A 17 -11.05 -7.80 3.71
N ALA A 18 -11.05 -8.94 4.38
CA ALA A 18 -11.30 -9.02 5.82
C ALA A 18 -10.26 -8.22 6.63
N ALA A 19 -9.00 -8.26 6.22
CA ALA A 19 -7.93 -7.49 6.87
C ALA A 19 -8.08 -5.99 6.66
N MET A 20 -8.64 -5.57 5.52
CA MET A 20 -8.81 -4.15 5.18
C MET A 20 -10.04 -3.50 5.85
N LEU A 21 -11.13 -4.26 6.04
CA LEU A 21 -12.40 -3.71 6.49
C LEU A 21 -12.31 -2.86 7.77
N PRO A 22 -11.58 -3.24 8.83
CA PRO A 22 -11.48 -2.43 10.03
C PRO A 22 -10.95 -1.01 9.79
N TYR A 23 -10.16 -0.81 8.74
CA TYR A 23 -9.57 0.50 8.44
C TYR A 23 -10.54 1.45 7.74
N PHE A 24 -11.71 0.95 7.33
CA PHE A 24 -12.77 1.79 6.78
C PHE A 24 -13.77 2.25 7.85
N SER A 25 -13.85 1.56 8.98
CA SER A 25 -14.87 1.85 10.00
C SER A 25 -14.30 2.12 11.39
N ASP A 26 -13.35 1.31 11.85
CA ASP A 26 -12.84 1.39 13.23
C ASP A 26 -11.51 2.12 13.34
N HIS A 27 -10.63 1.94 12.35
CA HIS A 27 -9.27 2.48 12.35
C HIS A 27 -9.03 3.36 11.12
N TRP A 28 -9.90 4.34 10.92
CA TRP A 28 -9.92 5.17 9.70
C TRP A 28 -9.11 6.46 9.79
N GLY A 29 -8.39 6.70 10.87
CA GLY A 29 -7.64 7.93 11.07
C GLY A 29 -6.56 8.18 10.01
N ASN A 30 -6.03 9.40 9.98
CA ASN A 30 -4.95 9.79 9.07
C ASN A 30 -3.60 9.43 9.71
N PRO A 31 -2.78 8.58 9.05
CA PRO A 31 -1.46 8.21 9.59
C PRO A 31 -0.52 9.39 9.81
N SER A 32 -0.71 10.48 9.06
CA SER A 32 0.11 11.70 9.21
C SER A 32 -0.36 12.59 10.34
N SER A 33 -1.48 12.26 10.97
CA SER A 33 -2.02 13.02 12.10
C SER A 33 -1.15 12.90 13.33
N THR A 34 -1.06 13.99 14.10
CA THR A 34 -0.36 13.98 15.39
C THR A 34 -1.21 13.43 16.53
N TYR A 35 -2.52 13.23 16.30
CA TYR A 35 -3.39 12.64 17.32
C TYR A 35 -3.08 11.16 17.49
N ARG A 36 -3.34 10.67 18.71
CA ARG A 36 -3.17 9.26 19.02
C ARG A 36 -3.99 8.35 18.09
N PHE A 37 -5.19 8.77 17.70
CA PHE A 37 -6.08 8.02 16.83
C PHE A 37 -5.46 7.78 15.45
N GLY A 38 -4.87 8.82 14.85
CA GLY A 38 -4.20 8.71 13.56
C GLY A 38 -2.79 8.14 13.66
N ALA A 39 -2.08 8.47 14.75
CA ALA A 39 -0.70 8.04 14.95
C ALA A 39 -0.54 6.52 15.03
N LYS A 40 -1.56 5.80 15.51
CA LYS A 40 -1.55 4.33 15.53
C LYS A 40 -1.41 3.73 14.13
N LEU A 41 -1.97 4.39 13.13
CA LEU A 41 -1.95 3.90 11.75
C LEU A 41 -0.58 4.02 11.12
N LYS A 42 0.26 4.91 11.64
CA LYS A 42 1.65 5.01 11.18
C LYS A 42 2.40 3.70 11.41
N GLY A 43 2.21 3.09 12.59
CA GLY A 43 2.79 1.78 12.89
C GLY A 43 2.24 0.68 12.01
N VAL A 44 0.94 0.73 11.68
CA VAL A 44 0.30 -0.23 10.77
C VAL A 44 0.89 -0.13 9.37
N LEU A 45 1.08 1.09 8.85
CA LEU A 45 1.71 1.31 7.54
C LEU A 45 3.15 0.83 7.53
N GLU A 46 3.91 1.09 8.59
CA GLU A 46 5.30 0.65 8.65
C GLU A 46 5.40 -0.88 8.73
N ALA A 47 4.48 -1.54 9.42
CA ALA A 47 4.41 -3.00 9.45
C ALA A 47 4.09 -3.56 8.07
N ALA A 48 3.15 -2.96 7.34
CA ALA A 48 2.82 -3.37 5.98
C ALA A 48 4.00 -3.17 5.03
N ARG A 49 4.70 -2.05 5.17
CA ARG A 49 5.90 -1.75 4.39
C ARG A 49 6.98 -2.80 4.59
N ALA A 50 7.19 -3.19 5.85
CA ALA A 50 8.17 -4.23 6.20
C ALA A 50 7.80 -5.58 5.59
N GLN A 51 6.51 -5.94 5.58
CA GLN A 51 6.03 -7.18 4.99
C GLN A 51 6.27 -7.22 3.47
N VAL A 52 6.01 -6.13 2.78
CA VAL A 52 6.27 -6.03 1.34
C VAL A 52 7.78 -6.11 1.07
N ALA A 53 8.57 -5.40 1.86
CA ALA A 53 10.03 -5.42 1.72
C ALA A 53 10.59 -6.83 1.90
N GLU A 54 10.11 -7.55 2.91
CA GLU A 54 10.53 -8.93 3.16
C GLU A 54 10.23 -9.85 1.97
N LEU A 55 9.07 -9.68 1.35
CA LEU A 55 8.66 -10.50 0.21
C LEU A 55 9.62 -10.39 -0.97
N ILE A 56 10.20 -9.22 -1.18
CA ILE A 56 11.12 -8.98 -2.30
C ILE A 56 12.58 -8.84 -1.85
N ASN A 57 12.87 -9.17 -0.60
CA ASN A 57 14.22 -9.11 -0.02
C ASN A 57 14.83 -7.70 -0.10
N ALA A 58 14.02 -6.70 0.22
CA ALA A 58 14.42 -5.29 0.23
C ALA A 58 14.39 -4.71 1.65
N SER A 59 14.96 -3.53 1.82
CA SER A 59 14.81 -2.76 3.07
C SER A 59 13.45 -2.04 3.05
N PRO A 60 12.77 -1.91 4.21
CA PRO A 60 11.49 -1.17 4.25
C PRO A 60 11.56 0.23 3.68
N ARG A 61 12.69 0.93 3.84
CA ARG A 61 12.87 2.29 3.29
C ARG A 61 12.94 2.33 1.77
N GLU A 62 13.05 1.17 1.11
CA GLU A 62 13.03 1.08 -0.36
C GLU A 62 11.61 0.93 -0.90
N ILE A 63 10.61 0.81 -0.02
CA ILE A 63 9.21 0.64 -0.39
C ILE A 63 8.48 1.98 -0.30
N ILE A 64 7.83 2.35 -1.39
CA ILE A 64 7.01 3.57 -1.47
C ILE A 64 5.59 3.16 -1.86
N PHE A 65 4.63 3.50 -1.01
CA PHE A 65 3.22 3.28 -1.34
C PHE A 65 2.70 4.43 -2.21
N THR A 66 1.97 4.07 -3.25
CA THR A 66 1.34 5.02 -4.17
C THR A 66 -0.16 4.74 -4.25
N SER A 67 -0.90 5.69 -4.80
CA SER A 67 -2.36 5.56 -4.92
C SER A 67 -2.78 4.62 -6.05
N CYS A 68 -1.96 4.46 -7.07
CA CYS A 68 -2.30 3.67 -8.25
C CYS A 68 -1.07 3.41 -9.13
N GLY A 69 -1.26 2.57 -10.15
CA GLY A 69 -0.21 2.25 -11.11
C GLY A 69 0.28 3.47 -11.90
N THR A 70 -0.60 4.40 -12.21
CA THR A 70 -0.25 5.63 -12.93
C THR A 70 0.73 6.46 -12.12
N GLU A 71 0.47 6.65 -10.82
CA GLU A 71 1.38 7.38 -9.93
C GLU A 71 2.73 6.66 -9.83
N SER A 72 2.72 5.34 -9.69
CA SER A 72 3.94 4.54 -9.62
C SER A 72 4.81 4.70 -10.87
N LYS A 73 4.20 4.64 -12.05
CA LYS A 73 4.91 4.82 -13.33
C LYS A 73 5.51 6.21 -13.44
N ASN A 74 4.77 7.24 -13.05
CA ASN A 74 5.23 8.63 -13.12
C ASN A 74 6.37 8.89 -12.14
N ALA A 75 6.28 8.36 -10.92
CA ALA A 75 7.35 8.46 -9.92
C ALA A 75 8.63 7.79 -10.42
N THR A 76 8.52 6.59 -11.00
CA THR A 76 9.66 5.86 -11.55
C THR A 76 10.30 6.62 -12.70
N ARG A 77 9.50 7.18 -13.59
CA ARG A 77 9.98 7.98 -14.72
C ARG A 77 10.75 9.22 -14.26
N THR A 78 10.20 9.93 -13.27
CA THR A 78 10.85 11.12 -12.71
C THR A 78 12.18 10.75 -12.05
N ALA A 79 12.21 9.70 -11.25
CA ALA A 79 13.43 9.22 -10.61
C ALA A 79 14.49 8.84 -11.64
N ALA A 80 14.09 8.12 -12.69
CA ALA A 80 15.01 7.69 -13.75
C ALA A 80 15.60 8.89 -14.53
N SER A 81 14.83 9.97 -14.71
CA SER A 81 15.27 11.14 -15.46
C SER A 81 16.32 11.99 -14.72
N VAL A 82 16.47 11.82 -13.39
CA VAL A 82 17.48 12.53 -12.61
C VAL A 82 18.72 11.68 -12.32
N LEU A 83 18.71 10.44 -12.77
CA LEU A 83 19.87 9.56 -12.68
C LEU A 83 20.75 9.72 -13.92
#